data_fef8cbb9a67e638dc314ca399fc975e8
#
_entry.id   fef8cbb9a67e638dc314ca399fc975e8
#
_cell.length_a   1.000
_cell.length_b   1.000
_cell.length_c   1.000
_cell.angle_alpha   90.00
_cell.angle_beta   90.00
_cell.angle_gamma   90.00
#
_symmetry.space_group_name_H-M   'P 1'
#
loop_
_entity.id
_entity.type
_entity.pdbx_description
1 polymer ?
#
loop_
_entity_poly.entity_id
_entity_poly.type
_entity_poly.pdbx_seq_one_letter_code
_entity_poly.pdbx_strand_id
1 'polypeptide(L)'
;MTNVELVTAADLRLMQGLAQRVTAVRPELVNAEAMFGELAWNWGKGHADEDRGRPRRLWLSDGELVAWGWARLPHRIRRNDGSVKDITEACLTYQVHPDHAGLIDEVIDWYDGTAAGIERTVMPSAADGFALERWAAHGYETDSAALGDTGSWTQLNERDLTDLEQPVLPQGFSFRTADEAGPGAAVQAHLDAWSPSAYTAESYESVRRTPGYRGDLHILVEAPDGTMASSTIMWLDEANRTAEFEPVGTHPEYRRLGLARAMLLHGMHRARAAGATHATVACLGAPGHPRARGLYFGLGFRELSRDAPLVKAGVVD
;
A
#
# COMPACT_ATOMS: atom_id res chain seq x y z
N MET A 1 6.24 24.11 15.86
CA MET A 1 5.93 23.19 14.74
C MET A 1 5.73 23.97 13.46
N THR A 2 6.21 23.47 12.34
CA THR A 2 5.99 24.07 11.01
C THR A 2 5.09 23.15 10.21
N ASN A 3 4.05 23.69 9.59
CA ASN A 3 3.11 22.95 8.76
C ASN A 3 3.33 23.29 7.30
N VAL A 4 3.35 22.30 6.41
CA VAL A 4 3.52 22.47 4.96
C VAL A 4 2.32 21.83 4.25
N GLU A 5 1.59 22.61 3.45
CA GLU A 5 0.40 22.13 2.71
C GLU A 5 0.72 21.67 1.28
N LEU A 6 1.82 22.16 0.71
CA LEU A 6 2.25 21.73 -0.63
C LEU A 6 3.32 20.66 -0.48
N VAL A 7 2.95 19.43 -0.79
CA VAL A 7 3.81 18.25 -0.70
C VAL A 7 4.30 17.88 -2.10
N THR A 8 5.61 17.83 -2.26
CA THR A 8 6.29 17.49 -3.51
C THR A 8 6.85 16.07 -3.50
N ALA A 9 7.38 15.59 -4.62
CA ALA A 9 8.06 14.29 -4.65
C ALA A 9 9.27 14.19 -3.71
N ALA A 10 9.89 15.32 -3.32
CA ALA A 10 10.94 15.35 -2.32
C ALA A 10 10.40 15.02 -0.92
N ASP A 11 9.16 15.39 -0.66
CA ASP A 11 8.49 15.14 0.63
C ASP A 11 8.08 13.69 0.81
N LEU A 12 7.91 12.93 -0.29
CA LEU A 12 7.71 11.48 -0.24
C LEU A 12 8.86 10.79 0.53
N ARG A 13 10.10 11.25 0.37
CA ARG A 13 11.24 10.72 1.14
C ARG A 13 11.11 11.00 2.63
N LEU A 14 10.56 12.15 3.01
CA LEU A 14 10.29 12.46 4.42
C LEU A 14 9.22 11.54 4.99
N MET A 15 8.14 11.28 4.22
CA MET A 15 7.07 10.35 4.60
C MET A 15 7.61 8.92 4.74
N GLN A 16 8.41 8.45 3.78
CA GLN A 16 9.10 7.16 3.87
C GLN A 16 10.05 7.09 5.07
N GLY A 17 10.80 8.16 5.36
CA GLY A 17 11.66 8.24 6.54
C GLY A 17 10.87 8.16 7.85
N LEU A 18 9.68 8.75 7.94
CA LEU A 18 8.80 8.57 9.09
C LEU A 18 8.30 7.13 9.19
N ALA A 19 7.86 6.52 8.08
CA ALA A 19 7.46 5.11 8.04
C ALA A 19 8.57 4.20 8.58
N GLN A 20 9.81 4.43 8.18
CA GLN A 20 10.98 3.69 8.66
C GLN A 20 11.17 3.84 10.19
N ARG A 21 11.05 5.05 10.73
CA ARG A 21 11.20 5.28 12.18
C ARG A 21 10.06 4.65 12.98
N VAL A 22 8.83 4.75 12.50
CA VAL A 22 7.68 4.10 13.17
C VAL A 22 7.84 2.58 13.14
N THR A 23 8.20 2.01 11.98
CA THR A 23 8.47 0.57 11.85
C THR A 23 9.57 0.10 12.81
N ALA A 24 10.64 0.89 13.00
CA ALA A 24 11.73 0.54 13.89
C ALA A 24 11.33 0.46 15.38
N VAL A 25 10.35 1.24 15.83
CA VAL A 25 9.98 1.33 17.24
C VAL A 25 8.67 0.63 17.57
N ARG A 26 7.69 0.67 16.67
CA ARG A 26 6.33 0.12 16.86
C ARG A 26 5.75 -0.35 15.51
N PRO A 27 6.26 -1.45 14.93
CA PRO A 27 5.85 -1.93 13.62
C PRO A 27 4.34 -2.23 13.54
N GLU A 28 3.71 -2.64 14.65
CA GLU A 28 2.28 -2.90 14.72
C GLU A 28 1.39 -1.65 14.59
N LEU A 29 1.96 -0.46 14.73
CA LEU A 29 1.24 0.82 14.50
C LEU A 29 1.29 1.27 13.05
N VAL A 30 2.08 0.63 12.20
CA VAL A 30 2.14 0.98 10.80
C VAL A 30 0.88 0.47 10.10
N ASN A 31 0.11 1.40 9.53
CA ASN A 31 -1.01 1.09 8.66
C ASN A 31 -0.47 0.59 7.31
N ALA A 32 -1.16 -0.36 6.68
CA ALA A 32 -0.73 -0.93 5.39
C ALA A 32 -0.51 0.15 4.32
N GLU A 33 -1.36 1.18 4.26
CA GLU A 33 -1.23 2.28 3.29
C GLU A 33 -0.10 3.28 3.63
N ALA A 34 0.49 3.21 4.83
CA ALA A 34 1.57 4.08 5.28
C ALA A 34 2.95 3.40 5.28
N MET A 35 3.08 2.23 4.68
CA MET A 35 4.34 1.51 4.55
C MET A 35 5.29 2.18 3.55
N PHE A 36 6.57 1.86 3.66
CA PHE A 36 7.65 2.42 2.83
C PHE A 36 7.38 2.28 1.32
N GLY A 37 7.01 1.10 0.86
CA GLY A 37 6.76 0.80 -0.54
C GLY A 37 5.37 1.25 -1.00
N GLU A 38 4.35 1.04 -0.17
CA GLU A 38 2.98 1.48 -0.48
C GLU A 38 2.91 3.00 -0.68
N LEU A 39 3.64 3.78 0.09
CA LEU A 39 3.75 5.24 -0.11
C LEU A 39 4.30 5.57 -1.49
N ALA A 40 5.37 4.90 -1.93
CA ALA A 40 5.95 5.11 -3.25
C ALA A 40 5.02 4.66 -4.37
N TRP A 41 4.37 3.51 -4.18
CA TRP A 41 3.39 2.96 -5.11
C TRP A 41 2.19 3.90 -5.29
N ASN A 42 1.54 4.30 -4.18
CA ASN A 42 0.39 5.20 -4.20
C ASN A 42 0.73 6.58 -4.76
N TRP A 43 1.92 7.10 -4.45
CA TRP A 43 2.42 8.34 -5.00
C TRP A 43 2.58 8.26 -6.53
N GLY A 44 3.27 7.23 -7.02
CA GLY A 44 3.58 7.07 -8.44
C GLY A 44 2.34 6.79 -9.29
N LYS A 45 1.51 5.82 -8.89
CA LYS A 45 0.35 5.40 -9.67
C LYS A 45 -0.72 6.48 -9.82
N GLY A 46 -0.80 7.41 -8.87
CA GLY A 46 -1.84 8.45 -8.82
C GLY A 46 -1.45 9.80 -9.41
N HIS A 47 -0.32 9.91 -10.08
CA HIS A 47 0.31 11.20 -10.38
C HIS A 47 -0.35 12.01 -11.51
N ALA A 48 -1.01 11.38 -12.47
CA ALA A 48 -1.38 12.07 -13.72
C ALA A 48 -2.65 12.94 -13.65
N ASP A 49 -3.68 12.52 -12.91
CA ASP A 49 -5.00 13.21 -12.93
C ASP A 49 -5.57 13.57 -11.54
N GLU A 50 -4.96 13.14 -10.46
CA GLU A 50 -5.60 13.08 -9.15
C GLU A 50 -5.05 14.09 -8.13
N ASP A 51 -4.05 14.90 -8.46
CA ASP A 51 -3.43 15.85 -7.51
C ASP A 51 -4.40 16.91 -6.96
N ARG A 52 -5.42 17.26 -7.73
CA ARG A 52 -6.42 18.27 -7.33
C ARG A 52 -7.37 17.78 -6.22
N GLY A 53 -7.55 16.47 -6.08
CA GLY A 53 -8.41 15.84 -5.08
C GLY A 53 -7.66 15.13 -3.95
N ARG A 54 -6.35 15.40 -3.77
CA ARG A 54 -5.50 14.72 -2.79
C ARG A 54 -4.69 15.70 -1.94
N PRO A 55 -5.34 16.53 -1.09
CA PRO A 55 -4.63 17.42 -0.18
C PRO A 55 -3.74 16.64 0.77
N ARG A 56 -2.55 17.19 1.01
CA ARG A 56 -1.53 16.61 1.88
C ARG A 56 -1.05 17.65 2.88
N ARG A 57 -0.71 17.20 4.09
CA ARG A 57 -0.13 18.07 5.11
C ARG A 57 0.98 17.34 5.85
N LEU A 58 2.06 18.05 6.14
CA LEU A 58 3.20 17.57 6.91
C LEU A 58 3.31 18.38 8.21
N TRP A 59 3.62 17.70 9.31
CA TRP A 59 3.93 18.31 10.61
C TRP A 59 5.38 18.02 10.95
N LEU A 60 6.16 19.10 11.13
CA LEU A 60 7.57 19.01 11.45
C LEU A 60 7.83 19.53 12.87
N SER A 61 8.67 18.80 13.61
CA SER A 61 9.23 19.23 14.90
C SER A 61 10.73 19.31 14.75
N ASP A 62 11.31 20.48 15.01
CA ASP A 62 12.75 20.74 14.89
C ASP A 62 13.34 20.36 13.52
N GLY A 63 12.53 20.52 12.46
CA GLY A 63 12.92 20.17 11.09
C GLY A 63 12.76 18.70 10.71
N GLU A 64 12.36 17.84 11.64
CA GLU A 64 12.06 16.42 11.39
C GLU A 64 10.56 16.20 11.19
N LEU A 65 10.19 15.38 10.19
CA LEU A 65 8.79 15.01 9.96
C LEU A 65 8.33 14.08 11.08
N VAL A 66 7.27 14.46 11.80
CA VAL A 66 6.72 13.68 12.93
C VAL A 66 5.28 13.22 12.70
N ALA A 67 4.58 13.83 11.75
CA ALA A 67 3.28 13.36 11.28
C ALA A 67 3.02 13.82 9.85
N TRP A 68 2.16 13.10 9.15
CA TRP A 68 1.61 13.53 7.86
C TRP A 68 0.17 13.03 7.71
N GLY A 69 -0.61 13.74 6.90
CA GLY A 69 -1.92 13.35 6.42
C GLY A 69 -2.00 13.48 4.91
N TRP A 70 -2.65 12.51 4.27
CA TRP A 70 -2.92 12.48 2.84
C TRP A 70 -4.40 12.14 2.65
N ALA A 71 -5.20 13.16 2.41
CA ALA A 71 -6.63 13.01 2.17
C ALA A 71 -6.91 12.79 0.69
N ARG A 72 -7.82 11.89 0.39
CA ARG A 72 -8.39 11.66 -0.93
C ARG A 72 -9.84 12.11 -0.88
N LEU A 73 -10.17 13.15 -1.65
CA LEU A 73 -11.52 13.69 -1.74
C LEU A 73 -12.34 12.97 -2.83
N PRO A 74 -13.68 13.13 -2.86
CA PRO A 74 -14.54 12.59 -3.91
C PRO A 74 -14.03 12.93 -5.31
N HIS A 75 -13.94 11.93 -6.17
CA HIS A 75 -13.46 12.08 -7.55
C HIS A 75 -13.94 10.93 -8.43
N ARG A 76 -13.65 11.03 -9.73
CA ARG A 76 -13.96 10.00 -10.72
C ARG A 76 -12.70 9.32 -11.20
N ILE A 77 -12.76 8.01 -11.30
CA ILE A 77 -11.68 7.18 -11.84
C ILE A 77 -12.13 6.57 -13.17
N ARG A 78 -11.50 6.99 -14.26
CA ARG A 78 -11.69 6.36 -15.58
C ARG A 78 -10.78 5.15 -15.70
N ARG A 79 -11.34 4.03 -16.15
CA ARG A 79 -10.61 2.77 -16.30
C ARG A 79 -10.34 2.43 -17.78
N ASN A 80 -9.44 1.50 -18.02
CA ASN A 80 -8.99 1.07 -19.36
C ASN A 80 -10.10 0.43 -20.22
N ASP A 81 -11.17 -0.08 -19.63
CA ASP A 81 -12.35 -0.59 -20.31
C ASP A 81 -13.40 0.51 -20.65
N GLY A 82 -13.08 1.75 -20.33
CA GLY A 82 -13.98 2.91 -20.51
C GLY A 82 -14.97 3.12 -19.38
N SER A 83 -15.05 2.20 -18.40
CA SER A 83 -15.91 2.38 -17.23
C SER A 83 -15.40 3.52 -16.34
N VAL A 84 -16.31 4.11 -15.58
CA VAL A 84 -16.00 5.16 -14.60
C VAL A 84 -16.44 4.67 -13.21
N LYS A 85 -15.54 4.76 -12.25
CA LYS A 85 -15.87 4.55 -10.84
C LYS A 85 -15.96 5.92 -10.16
N ASP A 86 -17.11 6.22 -9.56
CA ASP A 86 -17.27 7.38 -8.69
C ASP A 86 -16.80 7.00 -7.28
N ILE A 87 -15.97 7.85 -6.70
CA ILE A 87 -15.60 7.85 -5.28
C ILE A 87 -16.35 9.00 -4.65
N THR A 88 -17.22 8.71 -3.71
CA THR A 88 -18.17 9.66 -3.11
C THR A 88 -17.80 10.08 -1.70
N GLU A 89 -17.01 9.27 -1.02
CA GLU A 89 -16.48 9.53 0.31
C GLU A 89 -15.07 10.14 0.26
N ALA A 90 -14.70 10.84 1.30
CA ALA A 90 -13.31 11.21 1.56
C ALA A 90 -12.63 10.11 2.37
N CYS A 91 -11.36 9.85 2.10
CA CYS A 91 -10.55 8.87 2.84
C CYS A 91 -9.22 9.52 3.25
N LEU A 92 -8.80 9.28 4.49
CA LEU A 92 -7.51 9.72 5.01
C LEU A 92 -6.56 8.54 5.20
N THR A 93 -5.38 8.67 4.59
CA THR A 93 -4.18 7.93 5.00
C THR A 93 -3.30 8.86 5.81
N TYR A 94 -2.78 8.41 6.95
CA TYR A 94 -1.95 9.23 7.82
C TYR A 94 -0.93 8.40 8.59
N GLN A 95 0.06 9.07 9.14
CA GLN A 95 0.96 8.48 10.12
C GLN A 95 1.39 9.54 11.14
N VAL A 96 1.47 9.15 12.40
CA VAL A 96 1.98 9.96 13.51
C VAL A 96 3.06 9.16 14.23
N HIS A 97 4.23 9.78 14.48
CA HIS A 97 5.28 9.14 15.26
C HIS A 97 4.77 8.88 16.70
N PRO A 98 4.99 7.70 17.29
CA PRO A 98 4.47 7.37 18.64
C PRO A 98 4.88 8.37 19.72
N ASP A 99 6.10 8.93 19.67
CA ASP A 99 6.56 9.95 20.61
C ASP A 99 5.85 11.30 20.46
N HIS A 100 5.10 11.48 19.39
CA HIS A 100 4.31 12.66 19.07
C HIS A 100 2.81 12.35 18.95
N ALA A 101 2.34 11.29 19.62
CA ALA A 101 0.96 10.79 19.50
C ALA A 101 -0.11 11.87 19.69
N GLY A 102 0.14 12.89 20.49
CA GLY A 102 -0.78 14.02 20.68
C GLY A 102 -1.08 14.85 19.43
N LEU A 103 -0.28 14.72 18.34
CA LEU A 103 -0.57 15.38 17.07
C LEU A 103 -1.78 14.78 16.33
N ILE A 104 -2.27 13.64 16.78
CA ILE A 104 -3.45 13.01 16.15
C ILE A 104 -4.65 13.96 16.10
N ASP A 105 -4.86 14.78 17.13
CA ASP A 105 -5.96 15.76 17.15
C ASP A 105 -5.81 16.82 16.06
N GLU A 106 -4.58 17.32 15.82
CA GLU A 106 -4.32 18.27 14.73
C GLU A 106 -4.52 17.62 13.34
N VAL A 107 -4.20 16.34 13.21
CA VAL A 107 -4.44 15.57 11.97
C VAL A 107 -5.94 15.42 11.73
N ILE A 108 -6.72 15.09 12.77
CA ILE A 108 -8.17 14.93 12.69
C ILE A 108 -8.84 16.28 12.34
N ASP A 109 -8.47 17.35 13.04
CA ASP A 109 -9.01 18.70 12.81
C ASP A 109 -8.75 19.17 11.38
N TRP A 110 -7.51 18.93 10.89
CA TRP A 110 -7.16 19.24 9.50
C TRP A 110 -8.01 18.44 8.51
N TYR A 111 -8.20 17.14 8.75
CA TYR A 111 -8.98 16.29 7.87
C TYR A 111 -10.45 16.67 7.89
N ASP A 112 -11.02 16.94 9.05
CA ASP A 112 -12.40 17.37 9.22
C ASP A 112 -12.67 18.71 8.52
N GLY A 113 -11.72 19.65 8.57
CA GLY A 113 -11.79 20.90 7.84
C GLY A 113 -11.65 20.73 6.32
N THR A 114 -10.75 19.83 5.88
CA THR A 114 -10.47 19.58 4.47
C THR A 114 -11.66 18.89 3.76
N ALA A 115 -12.35 17.97 4.46
CA ALA A 115 -13.45 17.18 3.94
C ALA A 115 -14.79 17.55 4.60
N ALA A 116 -14.95 18.83 4.99
CA ALA A 116 -16.16 19.31 5.63
C ALA A 116 -17.42 19.03 4.77
N GLY A 117 -18.49 18.52 5.40
CA GLY A 117 -19.75 18.17 4.73
C GLY A 117 -19.73 16.83 3.98
N ILE A 118 -18.57 16.18 3.82
CA ILE A 118 -18.42 14.91 3.11
C ILE A 118 -18.40 13.76 4.13
N GLU A 119 -18.88 12.57 3.74
CA GLU A 119 -18.62 11.35 4.50
C GLU A 119 -17.10 11.06 4.51
N ARG A 120 -16.55 10.79 5.69
CA ARG A 120 -15.13 10.65 5.92
C ARG A 120 -14.82 9.27 6.46
N THR A 121 -13.86 8.60 5.86
CA THR A 121 -13.37 7.30 6.29
C THR A 121 -11.89 7.38 6.65
N VAL A 122 -11.47 6.56 7.60
CA VAL A 122 -10.08 6.41 8.01
C VAL A 122 -9.86 4.99 8.51
N MET A 123 -8.66 4.45 8.34
CA MET A 123 -8.30 3.09 8.73
C MET A 123 -7.05 3.11 9.63
N PRO A 124 -7.13 3.58 10.91
CA PRO A 124 -6.02 3.47 11.84
C PRO A 124 -5.66 2.02 12.13
N SER A 125 -4.44 1.77 12.62
CA SER A 125 -4.10 0.45 13.14
C SER A 125 -4.98 0.08 14.33
N ALA A 126 -5.52 -1.13 14.34
CA ALA A 126 -6.28 -1.65 15.48
C ALA A 126 -5.43 -1.79 16.77
N ALA A 127 -4.10 -1.77 16.65
CA ALA A 127 -3.18 -1.78 17.79
C ALA A 127 -2.97 -0.39 18.42
N ASP A 128 -3.41 0.69 17.76
CA ASP A 128 -3.27 2.05 18.25
C ASP A 128 -4.49 2.49 19.08
N GLY A 129 -4.57 2.00 20.30
CA GLY A 129 -5.67 2.33 21.21
C GLY A 129 -5.80 3.83 21.48
N PHE A 130 -4.67 4.57 21.57
CA PHE A 130 -4.71 6.01 21.78
C PHE A 130 -5.34 6.73 20.57
N ALA A 131 -4.90 6.43 19.36
CA ALA A 131 -5.48 7.04 18.15
C ALA A 131 -6.97 6.69 18.02
N LEU A 132 -7.37 5.44 18.31
CA LEU A 132 -8.78 5.02 18.26
C LEU A 132 -9.66 5.82 19.24
N GLU A 133 -9.19 6.07 20.46
CA GLU A 133 -9.89 6.90 21.44
C GLU A 133 -10.04 8.34 20.96
N ARG A 134 -8.99 8.91 20.31
CA ARG A 134 -9.05 10.28 19.77
C ARG A 134 -10.01 10.38 18.59
N TRP A 135 -9.97 9.44 17.64
CA TRP A 135 -10.92 9.37 16.53
C TRP A 135 -12.37 9.30 17.04
N ALA A 136 -12.64 8.44 18.04
CA ALA A 136 -13.97 8.34 18.65
C ALA A 136 -14.40 9.65 19.33
N ALA A 137 -13.49 10.34 20.03
CA ALA A 137 -13.76 11.65 20.65
C ALA A 137 -14.14 12.74 19.64
N HIS A 138 -13.64 12.62 18.40
CA HIS A 138 -13.99 13.51 17.28
C HIS A 138 -15.23 13.03 16.50
N GLY A 139 -15.98 12.05 16.99
CA GLY A 139 -17.25 11.58 16.43
C GLY A 139 -17.11 10.60 15.27
N TYR A 140 -15.97 9.93 15.14
CA TYR A 140 -15.82 8.79 14.25
C TYR A 140 -16.33 7.52 14.92
N GLU A 141 -17.07 6.72 14.19
CA GLU A 141 -17.65 5.46 14.65
C GLU A 141 -17.07 4.29 13.87
N THR A 142 -17.19 3.08 14.41
CA THR A 142 -16.78 1.87 13.71
C THR A 142 -17.57 1.69 12.42
N ASP A 143 -16.87 1.54 11.30
CA ASP A 143 -17.48 1.20 10.01
C ASP A 143 -17.81 -0.30 9.97
N SER A 144 -19.04 -0.62 10.34
CA SER A 144 -19.54 -2.01 10.35
C SER A 144 -19.64 -2.62 8.95
N ALA A 145 -19.80 -1.82 7.91
CA ALA A 145 -19.85 -2.30 6.53
C ALA A 145 -18.44 -2.71 6.07
N ALA A 146 -17.44 -1.88 6.36
CA ALA A 146 -16.04 -2.22 6.07
C ALA A 146 -15.53 -3.43 6.87
N LEU A 147 -16.09 -3.72 8.05
CA LEU A 147 -15.78 -4.90 8.86
C LEU A 147 -16.57 -6.16 8.50
N GLY A 148 -17.56 -6.06 7.61
CA GLY A 148 -18.40 -7.21 7.19
C GLY A 148 -17.62 -8.31 6.47
N ASP A 149 -18.28 -9.41 6.15
CA ASP A 149 -17.68 -10.59 5.52
C ASP A 149 -16.93 -10.28 4.22
N THR A 150 -17.40 -9.33 3.44
CA THR A 150 -16.78 -8.83 2.20
C THR A 150 -16.19 -7.44 2.36
N GLY A 151 -15.90 -7.04 3.60
CA GLY A 151 -15.40 -5.71 3.94
C GLY A 151 -14.02 -5.41 3.37
N SER A 152 -13.63 -4.15 3.47
CA SER A 152 -12.43 -3.61 2.82
C SER A 152 -11.25 -3.35 3.77
N TRP A 153 -11.34 -3.80 5.04
CA TRP A 153 -10.22 -3.61 5.97
C TRP A 153 -8.99 -4.43 5.55
N THR A 154 -7.83 -3.86 5.78
CA THR A 154 -6.56 -4.44 5.37
C THR A 154 -5.84 -5.09 6.55
N GLN A 155 -5.15 -6.19 6.25
CA GLN A 155 -4.27 -6.91 7.16
C GLN A 155 -2.85 -6.83 6.62
N LEU A 156 -1.93 -6.34 7.43
CA LEU A 156 -0.50 -6.39 7.17
C LEU A 156 0.07 -7.69 7.71
N ASN A 157 0.85 -8.38 6.89
CA ASN A 157 1.46 -9.65 7.24
C ASN A 157 2.96 -9.57 7.13
N GLU A 158 3.66 -10.25 8.02
CA GLU A 158 5.11 -10.33 8.07
C GLU A 158 5.58 -11.78 8.16
N ARG A 159 6.78 -12.05 7.63
CA ARG A 159 7.54 -13.26 7.91
C ARG A 159 9.04 -12.96 7.94
N ASP A 160 9.81 -13.76 8.71
CA ASP A 160 11.27 -13.78 8.59
C ASP A 160 11.70 -14.53 7.31
N LEU A 161 12.95 -14.26 6.86
CA LEU A 161 13.50 -14.82 5.64
C LEU A 161 14.53 -15.95 5.91
N THR A 162 14.48 -16.60 7.07
CA THR A 162 15.45 -17.66 7.44
C THR A 162 15.21 -18.94 6.64
N ASP A 163 14.03 -19.52 6.75
CA ASP A 163 13.68 -20.82 6.17
C ASP A 163 12.82 -20.65 4.91
N LEU A 164 13.50 -20.42 3.79
CA LEU A 164 12.83 -20.22 2.49
C LEU A 164 12.89 -21.51 1.66
N GLU A 165 11.72 -21.99 1.27
CA GLU A 165 11.61 -23.01 0.23
C GLU A 165 12.15 -22.50 -1.11
N GLN A 166 12.62 -23.42 -1.97
CA GLN A 166 13.04 -23.05 -3.32
C GLN A 166 11.80 -22.70 -4.18
N PRO A 167 11.86 -21.63 -4.98
CA PRO A 167 10.80 -21.31 -5.91
C PRO A 167 10.75 -22.33 -7.05
N VAL A 168 9.57 -22.88 -7.31
CA VAL A 168 9.36 -23.85 -8.40
C VAL A 168 8.29 -23.32 -9.33
N LEU A 169 8.66 -23.09 -10.58
CA LEU A 169 7.73 -22.73 -11.66
C LEU A 169 7.29 -23.97 -12.44
N PRO A 170 6.09 -23.98 -13.03
CA PRO A 170 5.72 -24.99 -14.01
C PRO A 170 6.68 -24.98 -15.22
N GLN A 171 6.70 -26.10 -15.96
CA GLN A 171 7.55 -26.22 -17.14
C GLN A 171 7.23 -25.13 -18.18
N GLY A 172 8.26 -24.49 -18.70
CA GLY A 172 8.17 -23.45 -19.72
C GLY A 172 7.97 -22.02 -19.18
N PHE A 173 7.65 -21.85 -17.88
CA PHE A 173 7.62 -20.53 -17.24
C PHE A 173 9.01 -20.12 -16.76
N SER A 174 9.28 -18.82 -16.75
CA SER A 174 10.55 -18.26 -16.29
C SER A 174 10.36 -17.00 -15.47
N PHE A 175 11.30 -16.74 -14.53
CA PHE A 175 11.38 -15.45 -13.85
C PHE A 175 12.04 -14.42 -14.74
N ARG A 176 11.49 -13.21 -14.73
CA ARG A 176 12.05 -12.03 -15.38
C ARG A 176 12.04 -10.86 -14.41
N THR A 177 12.83 -9.86 -14.70
CA THR A 177 12.73 -8.54 -14.04
C THR A 177 12.13 -7.54 -15.00
N ALA A 178 11.62 -6.41 -14.50
CA ALA A 178 11.12 -5.34 -15.36
C ALA A 178 12.23 -4.71 -16.20
N ASP A 179 13.48 -4.72 -15.74
CA ASP A 179 14.64 -4.26 -16.52
C ASP A 179 14.90 -5.16 -17.72
N GLU A 180 14.66 -6.46 -17.62
CA GLU A 180 14.81 -7.44 -18.72
C GLU A 180 13.61 -7.43 -19.67
N ALA A 181 12.38 -7.37 -19.13
CA ALA A 181 11.15 -7.46 -19.92
C ALA A 181 10.75 -6.13 -20.57
N GLY A 182 11.20 -5.02 -19.99
CA GLY A 182 10.88 -3.67 -20.44
C GLY A 182 9.55 -3.11 -19.89
N PRO A 183 9.37 -1.77 -20.00
CA PRO A 183 8.25 -1.08 -19.36
C PRO A 183 6.88 -1.51 -19.90
N GLY A 184 6.76 -1.79 -21.20
CA GLY A 184 5.50 -2.23 -21.80
C GLY A 184 4.99 -3.55 -21.21
N ALA A 185 5.88 -4.52 -20.99
CA ALA A 185 5.55 -5.81 -20.40
C ALA A 185 5.11 -5.66 -18.93
N ALA A 186 5.78 -4.80 -18.16
CA ALA A 186 5.42 -4.52 -16.78
C ALA A 186 4.04 -3.85 -16.64
N VAL A 187 3.73 -2.88 -17.52
CA VAL A 187 2.41 -2.25 -17.57
C VAL A 187 1.33 -3.26 -17.94
N GLN A 188 1.57 -4.07 -18.97
CA GLN A 188 0.58 -5.07 -19.42
C GLN A 188 0.32 -6.10 -18.33
N ALA A 189 1.35 -6.60 -17.65
CA ALA A 189 1.19 -7.54 -16.52
C ALA A 189 0.28 -6.97 -15.41
N HIS A 190 0.41 -5.67 -15.12
CA HIS A 190 -0.48 -5.02 -14.15
C HIS A 190 -1.91 -4.94 -14.67
N LEU A 191 -2.11 -4.47 -15.91
CA LEU A 191 -3.44 -4.33 -16.52
C LEU A 191 -4.17 -5.68 -16.56
N ASP A 192 -3.50 -6.75 -16.93
CA ASP A 192 -4.06 -8.10 -16.99
C ASP A 192 -4.46 -8.64 -15.62
N ALA A 193 -3.67 -8.37 -14.60
CA ALA A 193 -3.94 -8.86 -13.24
C ALA A 193 -5.11 -8.13 -12.56
N TRP A 194 -5.29 -6.82 -12.84
CA TRP A 194 -6.25 -5.94 -12.16
C TRP A 194 -7.25 -5.27 -13.11
N SER A 195 -7.58 -5.89 -14.23
CA SER A 195 -8.61 -5.35 -15.14
C SER A 195 -10.02 -5.42 -14.50
N PRO A 196 -10.84 -4.35 -14.63
CA PRO A 196 -10.53 -3.06 -15.24
C PRO A 196 -9.70 -2.16 -14.30
N SER A 197 -8.66 -1.51 -14.84
CA SER A 197 -7.68 -0.71 -14.10
C SER A 197 -7.59 0.71 -14.65
N ALA A 198 -7.26 1.67 -13.78
CA ALA A 198 -6.90 3.03 -14.17
C ALA A 198 -5.39 3.20 -14.44
N TYR A 199 -4.60 2.15 -14.29
CA TYR A 199 -3.16 2.17 -14.47
C TYR A 199 -2.76 2.42 -15.93
N THR A 200 -1.74 3.24 -16.15
CA THR A 200 -1.28 3.64 -17.47
C THR A 200 0.25 3.52 -17.59
N ALA A 201 0.78 3.63 -18.80
CA ALA A 201 2.22 3.72 -19.00
C ALA A 201 2.83 4.94 -18.28
N GLU A 202 2.10 6.07 -18.22
CA GLU A 202 2.52 7.26 -17.49
C GLU A 202 2.56 7.03 -15.98
N SER A 203 1.54 6.36 -15.43
CA SER A 203 1.54 5.91 -14.03
C SER A 203 2.77 5.06 -13.72
N TYR A 204 3.12 4.13 -14.61
CA TYR A 204 4.30 3.29 -14.44
C TYR A 204 5.61 4.08 -14.47
N GLU A 205 5.75 5.01 -15.42
CA GLU A 205 6.92 5.89 -15.47
C GLU A 205 7.05 6.78 -14.22
N SER A 206 5.92 7.18 -13.63
CA SER A 206 5.91 7.89 -12.34
C SER A 206 6.34 7.00 -11.18
N VAL A 207 5.85 5.75 -11.12
CA VAL A 207 6.28 4.75 -10.12
C VAL A 207 7.79 4.50 -10.21
N ARG A 208 8.33 4.35 -11.42
CA ARG A 208 9.78 4.14 -11.65
C ARG A 208 10.67 5.28 -11.13
N ARG A 209 10.12 6.49 -11.00
CA ARG A 209 10.84 7.68 -10.49
C ARG A 209 10.71 7.84 -8.98
N THR A 210 9.88 7.05 -8.32
CA THR A 210 9.72 7.15 -6.87
C THR A 210 10.96 6.63 -6.13
N PRO A 211 11.28 7.21 -4.96
CA PRO A 211 12.34 6.68 -4.12
C PRO A 211 12.07 5.24 -3.72
N GLY A 212 13.08 4.38 -3.86
CA GLY A 212 12.99 2.97 -3.50
C GLY A 212 12.59 2.04 -4.64
N TYR A 213 12.10 2.55 -5.79
CA TYR A 213 11.87 1.69 -6.95
C TYR A 213 13.18 1.15 -7.53
N ARG A 214 13.18 -0.16 -7.80
CA ARG A 214 14.28 -0.86 -8.46
C ARG A 214 13.70 -1.83 -9.48
N GLY A 215 14.08 -1.68 -10.75
CA GLY A 215 13.58 -2.54 -11.83
C GLY A 215 14.05 -3.99 -11.71
N ASP A 216 15.21 -4.24 -11.10
CA ASP A 216 15.71 -5.58 -10.77
C ASP A 216 14.94 -6.25 -9.61
N LEU A 217 14.16 -5.48 -8.84
CA LEU A 217 13.26 -5.95 -7.78
C LEU A 217 11.78 -5.92 -8.18
N HIS A 218 11.46 -5.49 -9.39
CA HIS A 218 10.15 -5.67 -9.99
C HIS A 218 10.14 -7.00 -10.75
N ILE A 219 9.57 -8.02 -10.14
CA ILE A 219 9.62 -9.41 -10.58
C ILE A 219 8.39 -9.74 -11.41
N LEU A 220 8.63 -10.40 -12.53
CA LEU A 220 7.62 -10.90 -13.46
C LEU A 220 7.78 -12.41 -13.61
N VAL A 221 6.70 -13.08 -13.96
CA VAL A 221 6.73 -14.49 -14.40
C VAL A 221 6.24 -14.54 -15.84
N GLU A 222 7.13 -14.92 -16.74
CA GLU A 222 6.85 -15.09 -18.17
C GLU A 222 6.33 -16.51 -18.45
N ALA A 223 5.21 -16.59 -19.17
CA ALA A 223 4.62 -17.84 -19.63
C ALA A 223 5.30 -18.30 -20.95
N PRO A 224 5.09 -19.59 -21.37
CA PRO A 224 5.70 -20.12 -22.60
C PRO A 224 5.33 -19.38 -23.89
N ASP A 225 4.23 -18.65 -23.90
CA ASP A 225 3.76 -17.84 -25.04
C ASP A 225 4.27 -16.37 -25.00
N GLY A 226 5.09 -16.02 -23.99
CA GLY A 226 5.62 -14.68 -23.81
C GLY A 226 4.73 -13.75 -22.98
N THR A 227 3.56 -14.20 -22.51
CA THR A 227 2.68 -13.40 -21.64
C THR A 227 3.30 -13.24 -20.23
N MET A 228 3.26 -12.05 -19.67
CA MET A 228 3.66 -11.82 -18.26
C MET A 228 2.52 -12.26 -17.34
N ALA A 229 2.56 -13.52 -16.91
CA ALA A 229 1.48 -14.20 -16.20
C ALA A 229 1.34 -13.79 -14.72
N SER A 230 2.38 -13.23 -14.11
CA SER A 230 2.35 -12.73 -12.73
C SER A 230 3.35 -11.61 -12.54
N SER A 231 3.07 -10.69 -11.62
CA SER A 231 3.90 -9.50 -11.36
C SER A 231 3.85 -9.09 -9.90
N THR A 232 4.99 -8.61 -9.39
CA THR A 232 5.10 -7.94 -8.08
C THR A 232 6.26 -6.95 -8.09
N ILE A 233 6.10 -5.81 -7.43
CA ILE A 233 7.21 -4.94 -7.09
C ILE A 233 7.63 -5.28 -5.66
N MET A 234 8.93 -5.39 -5.45
CA MET A 234 9.50 -5.57 -4.12
C MET A 234 10.24 -4.28 -3.73
N TRP A 235 9.77 -3.64 -2.66
CA TRP A 235 10.34 -2.43 -2.12
C TRP A 235 11.24 -2.77 -0.95
N LEU A 236 12.49 -2.35 -1.00
CA LEU A 236 13.47 -2.66 0.03
C LEU A 236 13.65 -1.46 0.98
N ASP A 237 13.18 -1.61 2.20
CA ASP A 237 13.51 -0.74 3.32
C ASP A 237 14.84 -1.22 3.93
N GLU A 238 15.94 -0.61 3.49
CA GLU A 238 17.28 -0.98 3.94
C GLU A 238 17.51 -0.65 5.43
N ALA A 239 16.83 0.40 5.96
CA ALA A 239 16.98 0.82 7.35
C ALA A 239 16.44 -0.26 8.32
N ASN A 240 15.29 -0.84 8.01
CA ASN A 240 14.66 -1.90 8.80
C ASN A 240 14.96 -3.31 8.27
N ARG A 241 15.72 -3.41 7.19
CA ARG A 241 16.05 -4.69 6.53
C ARG A 241 14.80 -5.50 6.19
N THR A 242 13.76 -4.81 5.71
CA THR A 242 12.45 -5.38 5.36
C THR A 242 12.17 -5.20 3.87
N ALA A 243 11.61 -6.21 3.23
CA ALA A 243 11.16 -6.16 1.85
C ALA A 243 9.63 -6.21 1.80
N GLU A 244 9.02 -5.20 1.23
CA GLU A 244 7.57 -5.11 1.06
C GLU A 244 7.19 -5.53 -0.36
N PHE A 245 6.17 -6.39 -0.49
CA PHE A 245 5.59 -6.81 -1.77
C PHE A 245 4.32 -6.03 -2.05
N GLU A 246 4.38 -5.05 -2.97
CA GLU A 246 3.22 -4.27 -3.42
C GLU A 246 3.46 -3.69 -4.82
N PRO A 247 2.55 -3.92 -5.78
CA PRO A 247 1.39 -4.84 -5.76
C PRO A 247 1.79 -6.31 -6.03
N VAL A 248 0.90 -7.24 -5.70
CA VAL A 248 1.06 -8.67 -6.06
C VAL A 248 -0.11 -9.13 -6.93
N GLY A 249 0.13 -9.54 -8.16
CA GLY A 249 -0.92 -9.92 -9.10
C GLY A 249 -0.61 -11.12 -9.98
N THR A 250 -1.67 -11.78 -10.46
CA THR A 250 -1.59 -12.90 -11.42
C THR A 250 -2.72 -12.77 -12.42
N HIS A 251 -2.36 -12.82 -13.69
CA HIS A 251 -3.28 -12.84 -14.82
C HIS A 251 -4.37 -13.91 -14.61
N PRO A 252 -5.64 -13.62 -14.83
CA PRO A 252 -6.76 -14.54 -14.55
C PRO A 252 -6.60 -15.94 -15.14
N GLU A 253 -6.13 -16.05 -16.39
CA GLU A 253 -5.98 -17.33 -17.09
C GLU A 253 -4.84 -18.20 -16.55
N TYR A 254 -3.87 -17.61 -15.86
CA TYR A 254 -2.72 -18.33 -15.27
C TYR A 254 -2.86 -18.56 -13.76
N ARG A 255 -4.03 -18.25 -13.18
CA ARG A 255 -4.29 -18.51 -11.76
C ARG A 255 -4.32 -20.00 -11.45
N ARG A 256 -3.99 -20.36 -10.20
CA ARG A 256 -3.99 -21.73 -9.67
C ARG A 256 -2.86 -22.63 -10.22
N LEU A 257 -1.89 -22.07 -10.92
CA LEU A 257 -0.67 -22.75 -11.38
C LEU A 257 0.50 -22.64 -10.39
N GLY A 258 0.31 -22.00 -9.23
CA GLY A 258 1.37 -21.78 -8.23
C GLY A 258 2.31 -20.60 -8.54
N LEU A 259 2.05 -19.80 -9.58
CA LEU A 259 2.95 -18.75 -10.04
C LEU A 259 3.20 -17.68 -8.98
N ALA A 260 2.16 -17.17 -8.32
CA ALA A 260 2.30 -16.17 -7.25
C ALA A 260 3.14 -16.71 -6.08
N ARG A 261 2.96 -18.00 -5.70
CA ARG A 261 3.79 -18.63 -4.67
C ARG A 261 5.26 -18.66 -5.09
N ALA A 262 5.55 -19.13 -6.29
CA ALA A 262 6.92 -19.21 -6.81
C ALA A 262 7.56 -17.82 -6.93
N MET A 263 6.80 -16.83 -7.43
CA MET A 263 7.24 -15.44 -7.58
C MET A 263 7.60 -14.80 -6.22
N LEU A 264 6.75 -14.97 -5.21
CA LEU A 264 7.02 -14.43 -3.87
C LEU A 264 8.21 -15.13 -3.21
N LEU A 265 8.36 -16.45 -3.35
CA LEU A 265 9.55 -17.18 -2.89
C LEU A 265 10.82 -16.67 -3.59
N HIS A 266 10.77 -16.50 -4.91
CA HIS A 266 11.89 -15.92 -5.66
C HIS A 266 12.24 -14.51 -5.16
N GLY A 267 11.22 -13.67 -4.95
CA GLY A 267 11.40 -12.32 -4.39
C GLY A 267 12.02 -12.36 -2.99
N MET A 268 11.54 -13.22 -2.11
CA MET A 268 12.10 -13.38 -0.76
C MET A 268 13.58 -13.82 -0.78
N HIS A 269 13.98 -14.72 -1.70
CA HIS A 269 15.39 -15.07 -1.88
C HIS A 269 16.23 -13.88 -2.35
N ARG A 270 15.69 -13.07 -3.28
CA ARG A 270 16.37 -11.85 -3.73
C ARG A 270 16.44 -10.79 -2.62
N ALA A 271 15.37 -10.60 -1.85
CA ALA A 271 15.33 -9.71 -0.70
C ALA A 271 16.41 -10.09 0.34
N ARG A 272 16.48 -11.36 0.68
CA ARG A 272 17.50 -11.87 1.61
C ARG A 272 18.93 -11.66 1.06
N ALA A 273 19.15 -11.89 -0.22
CA ALA A 273 20.43 -11.62 -0.86
C ALA A 273 20.78 -10.12 -0.86
N ALA A 274 19.78 -9.24 -0.89
CA ALA A 274 19.93 -7.79 -0.76
C ALA A 274 20.05 -7.31 0.71
N GLY A 275 20.05 -8.22 1.69
CA GLY A 275 20.26 -7.90 3.11
C GLY A 275 18.99 -7.80 3.96
N ALA A 276 17.80 -8.02 3.39
CA ALA A 276 16.56 -8.08 4.17
C ALA A 276 16.54 -9.31 5.09
N THR A 277 15.93 -9.14 6.26
CA THR A 277 15.70 -10.21 7.24
C THR A 277 14.23 -10.58 7.34
N HIS A 278 13.33 -9.67 6.92
CA HIS A 278 11.89 -9.84 6.96
C HIS A 278 11.27 -9.46 5.62
N ALA A 279 10.09 -9.99 5.35
CA ALA A 279 9.23 -9.58 4.25
C ALA A 279 7.85 -9.23 4.78
N THR A 280 7.21 -8.22 4.17
CA THR A 280 5.85 -7.81 4.47
C THR A 280 4.98 -7.82 3.23
N VAL A 281 3.69 -8.03 3.41
CA VAL A 281 2.69 -7.97 2.36
C VAL A 281 1.32 -7.67 2.96
N ALA A 282 0.57 -6.77 2.35
CA ALA A 282 -0.79 -6.47 2.77
C ALA A 282 -1.84 -7.28 1.98
N CYS A 283 -2.99 -7.51 2.58
CA CYS A 283 -4.15 -8.06 1.89
C CYS A 283 -5.45 -7.65 2.58
N LEU A 284 -6.58 -7.79 1.88
CA LEU A 284 -7.88 -7.71 2.52
C LEU A 284 -8.02 -8.82 3.57
N GLY A 285 -8.39 -8.44 4.79
CA GLY A 285 -8.49 -9.35 5.94
C GLY A 285 -9.86 -9.99 6.10
N ALA A 286 -10.92 -9.45 5.47
CA ALA A 286 -12.28 -9.95 5.62
C ALA A 286 -12.43 -11.42 5.18
N PRO A 287 -13.29 -12.22 5.84
CA PRO A 287 -13.46 -13.66 5.55
C PRO A 287 -13.81 -13.95 4.08
N GLY A 288 -14.57 -13.08 3.44
CA GLY A 288 -14.95 -13.21 2.01
C GLY A 288 -13.79 -13.04 1.02
N HIS A 289 -12.61 -12.62 1.49
CA HIS A 289 -11.39 -12.46 0.68
C HIS A 289 -10.26 -13.44 1.06
N PRO A 290 -10.50 -14.78 1.05
CA PRO A 290 -9.55 -15.74 1.60
C PRO A 290 -8.33 -16.00 0.71
N ARG A 291 -8.35 -15.59 -0.57
CA ARG A 291 -7.37 -16.05 -1.57
C ARG A 291 -5.96 -15.53 -1.30
N ALA A 292 -5.80 -14.21 -1.15
CA ALA A 292 -4.50 -13.59 -0.89
C ALA A 292 -3.97 -14.00 0.49
N ARG A 293 -4.82 -13.90 1.53
CA ARG A 293 -4.47 -14.33 2.90
C ARG A 293 -4.03 -15.79 2.94
N GLY A 294 -4.77 -16.70 2.29
CA GLY A 294 -4.40 -18.12 2.23
C GLY A 294 -3.07 -18.37 1.53
N LEU A 295 -2.76 -17.63 0.46
CA LEU A 295 -1.47 -17.68 -0.21
C LEU A 295 -0.35 -17.24 0.75
N TYR A 296 -0.50 -16.09 1.40
CA TYR A 296 0.54 -15.54 2.27
C TYR A 296 0.75 -16.40 3.51
N PHE A 297 -0.31 -16.88 4.16
CA PHE A 297 -0.20 -17.79 5.30
C PHE A 297 0.43 -19.14 4.89
N GLY A 298 0.11 -19.64 3.70
CA GLY A 298 0.76 -20.82 3.12
C GLY A 298 2.26 -20.63 2.79
N LEU A 299 2.71 -19.38 2.70
CA LEU A 299 4.12 -18.99 2.58
C LEU A 299 4.78 -18.67 3.91
N GLY A 300 4.11 -18.84 5.04
CA GLY A 300 4.66 -18.61 6.38
C GLY A 300 4.47 -17.19 6.92
N PHE A 301 3.82 -16.28 6.18
CA PHE A 301 3.46 -14.98 6.74
C PHE A 301 2.46 -15.13 7.89
N ARG A 302 2.52 -14.19 8.82
CA ARG A 302 1.57 -14.06 9.94
C ARG A 302 1.14 -12.61 10.05
N GLU A 303 -0.06 -12.39 10.60
CA GLU A 303 -0.58 -11.06 10.87
C GLU A 303 0.37 -10.30 11.80
N LEU A 304 0.78 -9.11 11.37
CA LEU A 304 1.53 -8.14 12.16
C LEU A 304 0.58 -7.08 12.72
N SER A 305 -0.28 -6.54 11.86
CA SER A 305 -1.27 -5.54 12.22
C SER A 305 -2.50 -5.65 11.31
N ARG A 306 -3.57 -4.97 11.68
CA ARG A 306 -4.77 -4.83 10.87
C ARG A 306 -5.41 -3.47 11.06
N ASP A 307 -6.20 -3.05 10.09
CA ASP A 307 -6.96 -1.82 10.16
C ASP A 307 -8.16 -1.93 11.11
N ALA A 308 -8.51 -0.79 11.71
CA ALA A 308 -9.77 -0.55 12.38
C ALA A 308 -10.57 0.50 11.57
N PRO A 309 -11.40 0.08 10.63
CA PRO A 309 -12.16 1.01 9.79
C PRO A 309 -13.10 1.89 10.61
N LEU A 310 -13.00 3.20 10.42
CA LEU A 310 -13.84 4.19 11.07
C LEU A 310 -14.49 5.10 10.03
N VAL A 311 -15.69 5.56 10.32
CA VAL A 311 -16.49 6.45 9.47
C VAL A 311 -17.09 7.58 10.29
N LYS A 312 -17.19 8.76 9.67
CA LYS A 312 -17.94 9.92 10.17
C LYS A 312 -18.84 10.45 9.06
N ALA A 313 -20.14 10.47 9.32
CA ALA A 313 -21.12 10.95 8.35
C ALA A 313 -20.85 12.38 7.91
N GLY A 314 -21.13 12.67 6.65
CA GLY A 314 -21.23 14.05 6.17
C GLY A 314 -22.46 14.74 6.76
N VAL A 315 -22.35 16.02 7.04
CA VAL A 315 -23.54 16.82 7.42
C VAL A 315 -24.30 17.11 6.14
N VAL A 316 -25.49 16.56 6.01
CA VAL A 316 -26.43 16.96 4.97
C VAL A 316 -27.24 18.13 5.55
N ASP A 317 -26.94 19.35 5.07
CA ASP A 317 -27.80 20.53 5.35
C ASP A 317 -29.18 20.42 4.68
#